data_60c1a2fb7304b57e27b6dcade8367280
#
_entry.id   60c1a2fb7304b57e27b6dcade8367280
#
_cell.length_a   1.000
_cell.length_b   1.000
_cell.length_c   1.000
_cell.angle_alpha   90.00
_cell.angle_beta   90.00
_cell.angle_gamma   90.00
#
_symmetry.space_group_name_H-M   'P 1'
#
loop_
_entity.id
_entity.type
_entity.pdbx_description
1 polymer ?
#
loop_
_entity_poly.entity_id
_entity_poly.type
_entity_poly.pdbx_seq_one_letter_code
_entity_poly.pdbx_strand_id
1 'polypeptide(L)'
;ISNYQYNNNWNQTDIKIGYMDNDFVRLSNITPDKGEFPKNDDEIAVEWNTLLLLNQGTDIGQDITLNIIVNNPKASSGWDRITKTYKLSGILKSYTNVWVGGSNVPGIITTKNEAQNIKRSNSAVYIYSAGNYISGDYKDIYEGLNKKVSGSLIYNSSLYDYEPWSGGSIYEYMYVVLVILGVAGIAYQLSVYNKTRKYAYGIIKNMGATKLQMIAFICVENAVIVISSSVIGLILSMIAARLICFIVELRTGISFF
;
A
#
# COMPACT_ATOMS: atom_id res chain seq x y z
N ILE A 1 17.31 -14.43 9.53
CA ILE A 1 17.34 -13.38 8.49
C ILE A 1 18.80 -13.11 8.15
N SER A 2 19.14 -13.15 6.91
CA SER A 2 20.46 -12.78 6.38
C SER A 2 20.32 -11.60 5.42
N ASN A 3 21.38 -10.81 5.32
CA ASN A 3 21.39 -9.68 4.42
C ASN A 3 22.11 -10.04 3.13
N TYR A 4 21.51 -9.69 2.01
CA TYR A 4 22.16 -9.71 0.71
C TYR A 4 22.75 -8.31 0.45
N GLN A 5 24.01 -8.27 0.07
CA GLN A 5 24.68 -7.04 -0.32
C GLN A 5 24.83 -7.02 -1.84
N TYR A 6 24.04 -6.22 -2.52
CA TYR A 6 24.19 -5.93 -3.94
C TYR A 6 25.34 -4.94 -4.13
N ASN A 7 26.34 -5.35 -4.89
CA ASN A 7 27.51 -4.53 -5.14
C ASN A 7 27.39 -3.86 -6.51
N ASN A 8 26.88 -2.65 -6.54
CA ASN A 8 27.22 -1.68 -7.58
C ASN A 8 27.05 -0.26 -7.07
N ASN A 9 28.19 0.41 -6.90
CA ASN A 9 28.34 1.86 -6.74
C ASN A 9 27.26 2.59 -5.92
N TRP A 10 27.52 2.76 -4.61
CA TRP A 10 26.94 3.77 -3.72
C TRP A 10 25.53 3.55 -3.14
N ASN A 11 24.76 2.57 -3.59
CA ASN A 11 23.48 2.21 -2.99
C ASN A 11 23.52 0.78 -2.45
N GLN A 12 23.97 0.62 -1.21
CA GLN A 12 23.83 -0.64 -0.46
C GLN A 12 22.37 -0.77 -0.03
N THR A 13 21.56 -1.50 -0.78
CA THR A 13 20.22 -1.88 -0.34
C THR A 13 20.34 -3.24 0.35
N ASP A 14 20.14 -3.26 1.66
CA ASP A 14 20.14 -4.49 2.45
C ASP A 14 18.86 -5.28 2.16
N ILE A 15 18.94 -6.21 1.21
CA ILE A 15 17.87 -7.16 0.94
C ILE A 15 17.96 -8.31 1.95
N LYS A 16 16.85 -8.66 2.57
CA LYS A 16 16.78 -9.72 3.57
C LYS A 16 16.25 -11.00 2.96
N ILE A 17 16.91 -12.11 3.31
CA ILE A 17 16.47 -13.47 3.01
C ILE A 17 16.09 -14.17 4.31
N GLY A 18 14.99 -14.91 4.32
CA GLY A 18 14.53 -15.59 5.52
C GLY A 18 13.34 -16.50 5.27
N TYR A 19 12.77 -17.01 6.35
CA TYR A 19 11.58 -17.85 6.35
C TYR A 19 10.42 -17.13 7.00
N MET A 20 9.24 -17.34 6.47
CA MET A 20 7.97 -16.90 7.06
C MET A 20 7.13 -18.14 7.38
N ASP A 21 6.54 -18.21 8.57
CA ASP A 21 5.64 -19.31 8.90
C ASP A 21 4.28 -19.16 8.21
N ASN A 22 3.54 -20.25 8.17
CA ASN A 22 2.25 -20.31 7.48
C ASN A 22 1.21 -19.36 8.09
N ASP A 23 1.29 -19.14 9.40
CA ASP A 23 0.35 -18.23 10.08
C ASP A 23 0.64 -16.77 9.71
N PHE A 24 1.92 -16.39 9.65
CA PHE A 24 2.30 -15.07 9.17
C PHE A 24 1.86 -14.84 7.72
N VAL A 25 2.16 -15.80 6.84
CA VAL A 25 1.77 -15.74 5.41
C VAL A 25 0.26 -15.58 5.26
N ARG A 26 -0.52 -16.38 6.00
CA ARG A 26 -1.99 -16.34 5.97
C ARG A 26 -2.55 -15.02 6.49
N LEU A 27 -2.07 -14.55 7.64
CA LEU A 27 -2.57 -13.33 8.28
C LEU A 27 -2.16 -12.07 7.52
N SER A 28 -0.98 -12.09 6.88
CA SER A 28 -0.48 -10.98 6.06
C SER A 28 -1.06 -10.97 4.65
N ASN A 29 -1.82 -12.00 4.27
CA ASN A 29 -2.35 -12.19 2.93
C ASN A 29 -1.26 -12.14 1.84
N ILE A 30 -0.06 -12.63 2.15
CA ILE A 30 1.05 -12.72 1.20
C ILE A 30 0.80 -13.94 0.32
N THR A 31 0.57 -13.71 -0.96
CA THR A 31 0.33 -14.76 -1.94
C THR A 31 1.30 -14.63 -3.10
N PRO A 32 1.78 -15.74 -3.69
CA PRO A 32 2.50 -15.69 -4.93
C PRO A 32 1.62 -15.14 -6.06
N ASP A 33 2.17 -14.20 -6.82
CA ASP A 33 1.57 -13.72 -8.06
C ASP A 33 1.84 -14.70 -9.21
N LYS A 34 3.03 -15.31 -9.18
CA LYS A 34 3.44 -16.39 -10.10
C LYS A 34 4.18 -17.47 -9.33
N GLY A 35 4.01 -18.73 -9.74
CA GLY A 35 4.69 -19.88 -9.12
C GLY A 35 4.17 -20.20 -7.73
N GLU A 36 5.03 -20.72 -6.87
CA GLU A 36 4.69 -21.21 -5.53
C GLU A 36 5.74 -20.80 -4.49
N PHE A 37 5.40 -20.94 -3.21
CA PHE A 37 6.38 -20.81 -2.12
C PHE A 37 7.44 -21.93 -2.23
N PRO A 38 8.70 -21.69 -1.79
CA PRO A 38 9.77 -22.67 -1.88
C PRO A 38 9.42 -23.93 -1.08
N LYS A 39 9.65 -25.09 -1.71
CA LYS A 39 9.45 -26.41 -1.10
C LYS A 39 10.78 -27.10 -0.78
N ASN A 40 11.84 -26.77 -1.52
CA ASN A 40 13.17 -27.32 -1.38
C ASN A 40 14.17 -26.24 -0.93
N ASP A 41 15.27 -26.64 -0.31
CA ASP A 41 16.29 -25.74 0.27
C ASP A 41 17.13 -25.00 -0.80
N ASP A 42 17.01 -25.37 -2.05
CA ASP A 42 17.59 -24.70 -3.23
C ASP A 42 16.60 -23.77 -3.94
N GLU A 43 15.40 -23.61 -3.41
CA GLU A 43 14.36 -22.74 -3.98
C GLU A 43 14.17 -21.46 -3.17
N ILE A 44 13.78 -20.38 -3.87
CA ILE A 44 13.40 -19.12 -3.26
C ILE A 44 12.15 -18.56 -3.94
N ALA A 45 11.30 -17.90 -3.13
CA ALA A 45 10.27 -17.01 -3.63
C ALA A 45 10.71 -15.56 -3.36
N VAL A 46 10.60 -14.71 -4.35
CA VAL A 46 11.14 -13.34 -4.30
C VAL A 46 10.04 -12.32 -4.54
N GLU A 47 10.04 -11.27 -3.75
CA GLU A 47 9.17 -10.12 -3.94
C GLU A 47 9.49 -9.41 -5.25
N TRP A 48 8.47 -8.92 -5.95
CA TRP A 48 8.62 -8.23 -7.24
C TRP A 48 9.63 -7.07 -7.18
N ASN A 49 9.53 -6.20 -6.18
CA ASN A 49 10.48 -5.09 -6.03
C ASN A 49 11.91 -5.58 -5.82
N THR A 50 12.08 -6.67 -5.09
CA THR A 50 13.38 -7.28 -4.84
C THR A 50 13.97 -7.84 -6.13
N LEU A 51 13.18 -8.47 -7.01
CA LEU A 51 13.65 -8.91 -8.33
C LEU A 51 14.13 -7.74 -9.19
N LEU A 52 13.40 -6.63 -9.18
CA LEU A 52 13.82 -5.41 -9.89
C LEU A 52 15.15 -4.86 -9.34
N LEU A 53 15.31 -4.83 -8.02
CA LEU A 53 16.55 -4.39 -7.38
C LEU A 53 17.74 -5.31 -7.71
N LEU A 54 17.48 -6.62 -7.82
CA LEU A 54 18.48 -7.60 -8.22
C LEU A 54 18.78 -7.60 -9.72
N ASN A 55 18.01 -6.85 -10.51
CA ASN A 55 18.04 -6.83 -11.96
C ASN A 55 17.92 -8.24 -12.56
N GLN A 56 17.01 -9.03 -11.98
CA GLN A 56 16.73 -10.41 -12.40
C GLN A 56 15.44 -10.49 -13.21
N GLY A 57 15.35 -11.53 -14.08
CA GLY A 57 14.15 -11.82 -14.83
C GLY A 57 12.99 -12.34 -13.96
N THR A 58 11.85 -12.58 -14.61
CA THR A 58 10.61 -13.06 -13.95
C THR A 58 10.26 -14.49 -14.36
N ASP A 59 11.21 -15.24 -14.88
CA ASP A 59 10.99 -16.61 -15.35
C ASP A 59 11.10 -17.60 -14.17
N ILE A 60 10.01 -18.30 -13.87
CA ILE A 60 10.01 -19.32 -12.84
C ILE A 60 10.97 -20.45 -13.24
N GLY A 61 11.78 -20.90 -12.28
CA GLY A 61 12.82 -21.92 -12.48
C GLY A 61 14.19 -21.37 -12.88
N GLN A 62 14.31 -20.04 -13.12
CA GLN A 62 15.63 -19.43 -13.39
C GLN A 62 16.53 -19.51 -12.15
N ASP A 63 17.84 -19.56 -12.40
CA ASP A 63 18.85 -19.55 -11.34
C ASP A 63 19.17 -18.10 -10.90
N ILE A 64 19.11 -17.85 -9.61
CA ILE A 64 19.46 -16.57 -8.98
C ILE A 64 20.63 -16.80 -8.03
N THR A 65 21.77 -16.17 -8.33
CA THR A 65 22.96 -16.26 -7.49
C THR A 65 23.01 -15.09 -6.52
N LEU A 66 23.08 -15.41 -5.22
CA LEU A 66 23.08 -14.46 -4.12
C LEU A 66 24.38 -14.53 -3.31
N ASN A 67 24.92 -13.38 -2.94
CA ASN A 67 26.00 -13.26 -1.99
C ASN A 67 25.42 -12.98 -0.61
N ILE A 68 25.36 -14.00 0.24
CA ILE A 68 24.66 -13.97 1.52
C ILE A 68 25.67 -13.79 2.65
N ILE A 69 25.34 -12.94 3.61
CA ILE A 69 26.14 -12.76 4.84
C ILE A 69 25.56 -13.68 5.92
N VAL A 70 26.36 -14.64 6.37
CA VAL A 70 25.99 -15.65 7.36
C VAL A 70 26.76 -15.46 8.65
N ASN A 71 26.21 -15.95 9.78
CA ASN A 71 26.92 -15.94 11.04
C ASN A 71 28.06 -17.00 11.03
N ASN A 72 29.27 -16.57 11.31
CA ASN A 72 30.43 -17.45 11.49
C ASN A 72 31.18 -17.08 12.77
N PRO A 73 30.92 -17.74 13.90
CA PRO A 73 31.61 -17.45 15.16
C PRO A 73 33.13 -17.64 15.14
N LYS A 74 33.65 -18.36 14.13
CA LYS A 74 35.09 -18.60 13.96
C LYS A 74 35.78 -17.48 13.18
N ALA A 75 35.04 -16.66 12.49
CA ALA A 75 35.59 -15.52 11.76
C ALA A 75 35.86 -14.36 12.74
N SER A 76 36.92 -13.62 12.53
CA SER A 76 37.28 -12.44 13.36
C SER A 76 36.18 -11.36 13.32
N SER A 77 35.42 -11.28 12.25
CA SER A 77 34.26 -10.39 12.04
C SER A 77 32.96 -10.90 12.67
N GLY A 78 32.90 -12.16 13.12
CA GLY A 78 31.69 -12.84 13.55
C GLY A 78 30.74 -13.24 12.42
N TRP A 79 31.08 -12.94 11.16
CA TRP A 79 30.30 -13.23 9.98
C TRP A 79 31.16 -13.57 8.78
N ASP A 80 30.58 -14.24 7.80
CA ASP A 80 31.22 -14.63 6.56
C ASP A 80 30.31 -14.37 5.36
N ARG A 81 30.86 -14.36 4.14
CA ARG A 81 30.10 -14.24 2.90
C ARG A 81 30.14 -15.56 2.15
N ILE A 82 28.96 -16.04 1.82
CA ILE A 82 28.80 -17.22 0.98
C ILE A 82 28.08 -16.85 -0.30
N THR A 83 28.49 -17.43 -1.42
CA THR A 83 27.78 -17.31 -2.69
C THR A 83 26.98 -18.57 -2.89
N LYS A 84 25.66 -18.45 -3.06
CA LYS A 84 24.76 -19.57 -3.29
C LYS A 84 23.78 -19.26 -4.40
N THR A 85 23.53 -20.26 -5.24
CA THR A 85 22.57 -20.18 -6.34
C THR A 85 21.30 -20.90 -5.95
N TYR A 86 20.17 -20.24 -6.16
CA TYR A 86 18.82 -20.74 -5.88
C TYR A 86 17.99 -20.71 -7.15
N LYS A 87 16.98 -21.56 -7.21
CA LYS A 87 15.94 -21.53 -8.23
C LYS A 87 14.78 -20.65 -7.81
N LEU A 88 14.32 -19.81 -8.70
CA LEU A 88 13.13 -18.97 -8.48
C LEU A 88 11.87 -19.84 -8.54
N SER A 89 11.26 -20.16 -7.39
CA SER A 89 10.03 -20.96 -7.30
C SER A 89 8.77 -20.12 -7.38
N GLY A 90 8.83 -18.85 -6.95
CA GLY A 90 7.69 -17.96 -6.96
C GLY A 90 8.06 -16.50 -6.94
N ILE A 91 7.15 -15.69 -7.47
CA ILE A 91 7.21 -14.21 -7.41
C ILE A 91 6.06 -13.74 -6.54
N LEU A 92 6.39 -12.97 -5.51
CA LEU A 92 5.42 -12.44 -4.56
C LEU A 92 5.07 -11.00 -4.91
N LYS A 93 3.84 -10.59 -4.60
CA LYS A 93 3.47 -9.18 -4.64
C LYS A 93 4.32 -8.38 -3.65
N SER A 94 4.54 -7.10 -3.97
CA SER A 94 5.36 -6.23 -3.12
C SER A 94 4.69 -5.99 -1.77
N TYR A 95 5.39 -6.28 -0.69
CA TYR A 95 4.89 -6.13 0.68
C TYR A 95 5.90 -5.47 1.65
N THR A 96 7.19 -5.57 1.38
CA THR A 96 8.22 -5.06 2.29
C THR A 96 8.15 -3.54 2.50
N ASN A 97 7.68 -2.81 1.50
CA ASN A 97 7.51 -1.35 1.56
C ASN A 97 6.29 -0.92 2.39
N VAL A 98 5.34 -1.83 2.61
CA VAL A 98 4.12 -1.56 3.39
C VAL A 98 4.35 -1.75 4.87
N TRP A 99 5.35 -2.57 5.24
CA TRP A 99 5.67 -2.87 6.63
C TRP A 99 6.63 -1.84 7.20
N VAL A 100 6.09 -0.90 7.95
CA VAL A 100 6.89 0.12 8.65
C VAL A 100 7.67 -0.53 9.78
N GLY A 101 8.91 -0.10 9.96
CA GLY A 101 9.86 -0.83 10.77
C GLY A 101 10.33 -2.11 10.07
N GLY A 102 9.99 -2.25 8.79
CA GLY A 102 10.23 -3.38 7.90
C GLY A 102 11.68 -3.77 7.69
N SER A 103 12.56 -3.20 8.46
CA SER A 103 13.94 -3.63 8.51
C SER A 103 14.12 -5.13 8.76
N ASN A 104 13.08 -5.86 9.18
CA ASN A 104 13.17 -7.28 9.51
C ASN A 104 12.26 -8.20 8.68
N VAL A 105 11.49 -7.69 7.73
CA VAL A 105 10.70 -8.51 6.82
C VAL A 105 11.57 -8.94 5.63
N PRO A 106 11.71 -10.24 5.35
CA PRO A 106 12.50 -10.70 4.23
C PRO A 106 11.78 -10.46 2.89
N GLY A 107 12.45 -9.87 1.92
CA GLY A 107 11.98 -9.75 0.53
C GLY A 107 12.28 -11.00 -0.31
N ILE A 108 13.10 -11.91 0.22
CA ILE A 108 13.40 -13.22 -0.34
C ILE A 108 12.99 -14.27 0.70
N ILE A 109 12.07 -15.14 0.33
CA ILE A 109 11.58 -16.22 1.18
C ILE A 109 12.24 -17.53 0.76
N THR A 110 12.72 -18.29 1.74
CA THR A 110 13.26 -19.63 1.56
C THR A 110 12.62 -20.60 2.55
N THR A 111 13.01 -21.88 2.52
CA THR A 111 12.54 -22.89 3.49
C THR A 111 13.04 -22.62 4.90
N LYS A 112 12.39 -23.22 5.89
CA LYS A 112 12.81 -23.13 7.28
C LYS A 112 14.22 -23.67 7.51
N ASN A 113 14.55 -24.79 6.88
CA ASN A 113 15.87 -25.42 6.99
C ASN A 113 16.96 -24.50 6.44
N GLU A 114 16.75 -24.00 5.22
CA GLU A 114 17.73 -23.11 4.60
C GLU A 114 17.89 -21.81 5.38
N ALA A 115 16.79 -21.23 5.87
CA ALA A 115 16.85 -20.03 6.71
C ALA A 115 17.66 -20.26 8.01
N GLN A 116 17.66 -21.46 8.57
CA GLN A 116 18.50 -21.80 9.71
C GLN A 116 19.97 -21.94 9.33
N ASN A 117 20.28 -22.54 8.16
CA ASN A 117 21.63 -22.72 7.66
C ASN A 117 22.33 -21.39 7.38
N ILE A 118 21.60 -20.42 6.81
CA ILE A 118 22.12 -19.09 6.45
C ILE A 118 21.88 -18.03 7.54
N LYS A 119 21.46 -18.42 8.72
CA LYS A 119 21.06 -17.51 9.80
C LYS A 119 22.21 -16.58 10.20
N ARG A 120 21.93 -15.26 10.19
CA ARG A 120 22.84 -14.23 10.71
C ARG A 120 22.30 -13.62 12.00
N SER A 121 21.01 -13.36 12.09
CA SER A 121 20.37 -12.69 13.21
C SER A 121 19.18 -13.48 13.75
N ASN A 122 18.73 -13.12 14.93
CA ASN A 122 17.56 -13.72 15.54
C ASN A 122 16.29 -13.46 14.71
N SER A 123 15.33 -14.34 14.86
CA SER A 123 14.02 -14.23 14.24
C SER A 123 13.26 -13.04 14.82
N ALA A 124 12.57 -12.28 13.97
CA ALA A 124 11.55 -11.36 14.43
C ALA A 124 10.24 -12.14 14.68
N VAL A 125 9.53 -11.79 15.72
CA VAL A 125 8.19 -12.30 16.00
C VAL A 125 7.21 -11.18 15.66
N TYR A 126 6.28 -11.46 14.75
CA TYR A 126 5.20 -10.54 14.41
C TYR A 126 3.93 -10.99 15.13
N ILE A 127 3.29 -10.05 15.79
CA ILE A 127 2.04 -10.30 16.51
C ILE A 127 0.93 -9.57 15.78
N TYR A 128 -0.03 -10.33 15.25
CA TYR A 128 -1.26 -9.79 14.69
C TYR A 128 -2.34 -9.74 15.78
N SER A 129 -2.99 -8.61 15.87
CA SER A 129 -4.19 -8.44 16.66
C SER A 129 -5.38 -8.17 15.75
N ALA A 130 -6.45 -8.91 15.93
CA ALA A 130 -7.74 -8.69 15.26
C ALA A 130 -8.58 -7.60 15.97
N GLY A 131 -7.96 -6.58 16.53
CA GLY A 131 -8.64 -5.46 17.18
C GLY A 131 -9.48 -4.62 16.21
N ASN A 132 -10.51 -3.96 16.73
CA ASN A 132 -11.30 -3.01 15.97
C ASN A 132 -10.62 -1.64 15.98
N TYR A 133 -10.11 -1.22 14.81
CA TYR A 133 -9.38 0.05 14.67
C TYR A 133 -10.19 1.30 15.03
N ILE A 134 -11.52 1.21 14.92
CA ILE A 134 -12.42 2.34 15.17
C ILE A 134 -12.56 2.60 16.69
N SER A 135 -12.42 1.56 17.52
CA SER A 135 -12.61 1.66 18.97
C SER A 135 -11.34 2.00 19.78
N GLY A 136 -10.19 2.03 19.13
CA GLY A 136 -8.92 2.27 19.82
C GLY A 136 -8.40 1.07 20.65
N ASP A 137 -9.05 -0.09 20.57
CA ASP A 137 -8.72 -1.31 21.34
C ASP A 137 -7.29 -1.80 21.07
N TYR A 138 -6.71 -1.44 19.92
CA TYR A 138 -5.33 -1.78 19.58
C TYR A 138 -4.31 -1.23 20.58
N LYS A 139 -4.58 -0.06 21.18
CA LYS A 139 -3.69 0.57 22.16
C LYS A 139 -3.65 -0.25 23.45
N ASP A 140 -4.80 -0.68 23.91
CA ASP A 140 -4.93 -1.51 25.11
C ASP A 140 -4.28 -2.89 24.91
N ILE A 141 -4.42 -3.47 23.71
CA ILE A 141 -3.78 -4.73 23.32
C ILE A 141 -2.26 -4.56 23.30
N TYR A 142 -1.75 -3.48 22.70
CA TYR A 142 -0.32 -3.18 22.66
C TYR A 142 0.24 -3.01 24.08
N GLU A 143 -0.40 -2.22 24.94
CA GLU A 143 0.02 -2.03 26.32
C GLU A 143 -0.02 -3.32 27.11
N GLY A 144 -1.05 -4.15 26.90
CA GLY A 144 -1.18 -5.46 27.52
C GLY A 144 -0.06 -6.43 27.09
N LEU A 145 0.33 -6.42 25.82
CA LEU A 145 1.43 -7.22 25.29
C LEU A 145 2.77 -6.71 25.77
N ASN A 146 3.00 -5.40 25.80
CA ASN A 146 4.25 -4.79 26.24
C ASN A 146 4.57 -5.12 27.70
N LYS A 147 3.55 -5.31 28.54
CA LYS A 147 3.71 -5.76 29.93
C LYS A 147 4.10 -7.24 30.06
N LYS A 148 3.77 -8.07 29.05
CA LYS A 148 3.97 -9.53 29.10
C LYS A 148 5.24 -10.00 28.39
N VAL A 149 5.76 -9.22 27.45
CA VAL A 149 6.92 -9.58 26.63
C VAL A 149 8.16 -8.89 27.19
N SER A 150 9.13 -9.68 27.63
CA SER A 150 10.46 -9.16 27.99
C SER A 150 11.27 -8.88 26.71
N GLY A 151 11.08 -7.72 26.12
CA GLY A 151 11.74 -7.30 24.89
C GLY A 151 11.17 -5.99 24.36
N SER A 152 11.78 -5.41 23.36
CA SER A 152 11.21 -4.24 22.68
C SER A 152 10.13 -4.68 21.68
N LEU A 153 8.89 -4.36 21.97
CA LEU A 153 7.83 -4.39 20.99
C LEU A 153 7.96 -3.18 20.08
N ILE A 154 8.07 -3.41 18.77
CA ILE A 154 7.99 -2.33 17.77
C ILE A 154 6.55 -2.25 17.33
N TYR A 155 5.91 -1.17 17.71
CA TYR A 155 4.56 -0.82 17.28
C TYR A 155 4.61 -0.26 15.85
N ASN A 156 3.79 -0.80 14.97
CA ASN A 156 3.69 -0.27 13.62
C ASN A 156 2.71 0.91 13.59
N SER A 157 3.20 2.08 14.00
CA SER A 157 2.40 3.30 14.10
C SER A 157 1.79 3.72 12.77
N SER A 158 2.47 3.52 11.66
CA SER A 158 1.99 4.00 10.36
C SER A 158 0.75 3.28 9.82
N LEU A 159 0.37 2.13 10.39
CA LEU A 159 -0.92 1.51 10.11
C LEU A 159 -2.06 2.12 10.93
N TYR A 160 -1.74 2.78 12.04
CA TYR A 160 -2.70 3.19 13.07
C TYR A 160 -2.69 4.70 13.35
N ASP A 161 -1.59 5.38 13.05
CA ASP A 161 -1.48 6.85 13.21
C ASP A 161 -2.11 7.62 12.04
N TYR A 162 -2.95 6.97 11.24
CA TYR A 162 -3.83 7.69 10.36
C TYR A 162 -4.94 8.34 11.22
N GLU A 163 -4.56 9.37 11.94
CA GLU A 163 -5.52 10.35 12.43
C GLU A 163 -6.00 11.14 11.21
N PRO A 164 -7.24 10.92 10.73
CA PRO A 164 -7.73 11.57 9.51
C PRO A 164 -7.76 13.10 9.62
N TRP A 165 -7.44 13.64 10.78
CA TRP A 165 -7.49 15.09 11.08
C TRP A 165 -6.34 15.55 11.98
N SER A 166 -5.16 14.95 11.94
CA SER A 166 -3.97 15.50 12.60
C SER A 166 -3.56 16.79 11.89
N GLY A 167 -4.27 17.88 12.17
CA GLY A 167 -4.23 19.16 11.49
C GLY A 167 -2.84 19.65 11.14
N GLY A 168 -2.32 19.28 9.99
CA GLY A 168 -1.00 19.66 9.54
C GLY A 168 -0.44 18.90 8.34
N SER A 169 -1.10 17.85 7.83
CA SER A 169 -0.59 17.23 6.62
C SER A 169 -0.91 18.10 5.40
N ILE A 170 0.06 18.29 4.52
CA ILE A 170 -0.11 19.03 3.26
C ILE A 170 -1.30 18.51 2.44
N TYR A 171 -1.64 17.24 2.59
CA TYR A 171 -2.77 16.58 1.92
C TYR A 171 -4.12 17.10 2.41
N GLU A 172 -4.27 17.43 3.68
CA GLU A 172 -5.50 18.00 4.26
C GLU A 172 -5.77 19.39 3.68
N TYR A 173 -4.75 20.23 3.61
CA TYR A 173 -4.87 21.55 2.97
C TYR A 173 -5.19 21.40 1.47
N MET A 174 -4.56 20.48 0.77
CA MET A 174 -4.88 20.21 -0.63
C MET A 174 -6.33 19.75 -0.81
N TYR A 175 -6.83 18.89 0.08
CA TYR A 175 -8.22 18.44 0.04
C TYR A 175 -9.21 19.60 0.24
N VAL A 176 -8.96 20.44 1.25
CA VAL A 176 -9.81 21.63 1.49
C VAL A 176 -9.82 22.57 0.29
N VAL A 177 -8.65 22.83 -0.30
CA VAL A 177 -8.54 23.68 -1.51
C VAL A 177 -9.31 23.06 -2.68
N LEU A 178 -9.21 21.75 -2.91
CA LEU A 178 -9.96 21.04 -3.97
C LEU A 178 -11.46 21.13 -3.75
N VAL A 179 -11.95 21.00 -2.51
CA VAL A 179 -13.38 21.14 -2.19
C VAL A 179 -13.86 22.57 -2.49
N ILE A 180 -13.09 23.58 -2.07
CA ILE A 180 -13.45 25.00 -2.34
C ILE A 180 -13.50 25.26 -3.85
N LEU A 181 -12.50 24.79 -4.60
CA LEU A 181 -12.47 24.94 -6.07
C LEU A 181 -13.63 24.21 -6.73
N GLY A 182 -13.98 23.02 -6.25
CA GLY A 182 -15.14 22.25 -6.74
C GLY A 182 -16.45 23.00 -6.53
N VAL A 183 -16.69 23.53 -5.32
CA VAL A 183 -17.89 24.31 -5.00
C VAL A 183 -17.95 25.59 -5.84
N ALA A 184 -16.83 26.31 -5.98
CA ALA A 184 -16.77 27.52 -6.81
C ALA A 184 -17.03 27.20 -8.30
N GLY A 185 -16.51 26.10 -8.81
CA GLY A 185 -16.76 25.63 -10.17
C GLY A 185 -18.24 25.32 -10.42
N ILE A 186 -18.88 24.59 -9.50
CA ILE A 186 -20.33 24.30 -9.59
C ILE A 186 -21.13 25.60 -9.56
N ALA A 187 -20.85 26.51 -8.63
CA ALA A 187 -21.55 27.80 -8.52
C ALA A 187 -21.40 28.63 -9.80
N TYR A 188 -20.20 28.66 -10.38
CA TYR A 188 -19.96 29.33 -11.65
C TYR A 188 -20.77 28.72 -12.80
N GLN A 189 -20.75 27.40 -12.96
CA GLN A 189 -21.50 26.68 -13.99
C GLN A 189 -23.00 26.93 -13.89
N LEU A 190 -23.57 26.85 -12.66
CA LEU A 190 -24.98 27.14 -12.44
C LEU A 190 -25.31 28.59 -12.74
N SER A 191 -24.43 29.52 -12.44
CA SER A 191 -24.60 30.96 -12.75
C SER A 191 -24.67 31.18 -14.27
N VAL A 192 -23.75 30.57 -15.03
CA VAL A 192 -23.74 30.65 -16.50
C VAL A 192 -25.00 30.02 -17.10
N TYR A 193 -25.35 28.83 -16.62
CA TYR A 193 -26.56 28.12 -17.06
C TYR A 193 -27.82 28.95 -16.83
N ASN A 194 -28.02 29.53 -15.65
CA ASN A 194 -29.17 30.35 -15.33
C ASN A 194 -29.21 31.64 -16.16
N LYS A 195 -28.03 32.21 -16.52
CA LYS A 195 -27.97 33.38 -17.40
C LYS A 195 -28.43 33.07 -18.82
N THR A 196 -28.03 31.92 -19.37
CA THR A 196 -28.46 31.49 -20.72
C THR A 196 -29.95 31.18 -20.79
N ARG A 197 -30.55 30.73 -19.68
CA ARG A 197 -32.00 30.42 -19.58
C ARG A 197 -32.89 31.60 -19.19
N LYS A 198 -32.32 32.80 -19.00
CA LYS A 198 -33.05 33.99 -18.55
C LYS A 198 -34.28 34.32 -19.41
N TYR A 199 -34.18 34.09 -20.73
CA TYR A 199 -35.29 34.32 -21.66
C TYR A 199 -36.46 33.36 -21.42
N ALA A 200 -36.15 32.04 -21.24
CA ALA A 200 -37.15 31.02 -20.94
C ALA A 200 -37.89 31.33 -19.61
N TYR A 201 -37.16 31.77 -18.59
CA TYR A 201 -37.75 32.16 -17.31
C TYR A 201 -38.65 33.40 -17.46
N GLY A 202 -38.28 34.33 -18.37
CA GLY A 202 -39.13 35.47 -18.71
C GLY A 202 -40.47 35.08 -19.29
N ILE A 203 -40.51 34.11 -20.18
CA ILE A 203 -41.77 33.58 -20.78
C ILE A 203 -42.65 32.95 -19.68
N ILE A 204 -42.09 32.09 -18.81
CA ILE A 204 -42.83 31.46 -17.73
C ILE A 204 -43.43 32.50 -16.78
N LYS A 205 -42.70 33.59 -16.49
CA LYS A 205 -43.19 34.69 -15.71
C LYS A 205 -44.37 35.41 -16.37
N ASN A 206 -44.27 35.62 -17.69
CA ASN A 206 -45.33 36.28 -18.44
C ASN A 206 -46.60 35.45 -18.55
N MET A 207 -46.49 34.13 -18.41
CA MET A 207 -47.63 33.21 -18.32
C MET A 207 -48.33 33.23 -16.93
N GLY A 208 -47.87 34.10 -16.00
CA GLY A 208 -48.53 34.29 -14.71
C GLY A 208 -47.93 33.49 -13.55
N ALA A 209 -46.75 32.92 -13.71
CA ALA A 209 -46.09 32.22 -12.62
C ALA A 209 -45.72 33.15 -11.50
N THR A 210 -46.01 32.77 -10.25
CA THR A 210 -45.64 33.51 -9.05
C THR A 210 -44.12 33.45 -8.80
N LYS A 211 -43.56 34.40 -8.08
CA LYS A 211 -42.13 34.43 -7.73
C LYS A 211 -41.66 33.11 -7.06
N LEU A 212 -42.49 32.55 -6.20
CA LEU A 212 -42.17 31.32 -5.46
C LEU A 212 -42.15 30.11 -6.38
N GLN A 213 -43.09 30.02 -7.33
CA GLN A 213 -43.06 28.95 -8.36
C GLN A 213 -41.85 29.06 -9.26
N MET A 214 -41.42 30.25 -9.64
CA MET A 214 -40.21 30.47 -10.42
C MET A 214 -38.95 30.01 -9.66
N ILE A 215 -38.81 30.37 -8.39
CA ILE A 215 -37.69 29.93 -7.57
C ILE A 215 -37.67 28.42 -7.44
N ALA A 216 -38.83 27.81 -7.15
CA ALA A 216 -38.94 26.37 -7.04
C ALA A 216 -38.54 25.65 -8.35
N PHE A 217 -38.97 26.16 -9.50
CA PHE A 217 -38.62 25.62 -10.80
C PHE A 217 -37.10 25.68 -11.05
N ILE A 218 -36.46 26.82 -10.81
CA ILE A 218 -35.01 26.99 -10.96
C ILE A 218 -34.25 26.07 -9.99
N CYS A 219 -34.72 25.93 -8.75
CA CYS A 219 -34.08 25.04 -7.78
C CYS A 219 -34.18 23.58 -8.22
N VAL A 220 -35.31 23.10 -8.70
CA VAL A 220 -35.49 21.75 -9.18
C VAL A 220 -34.62 21.49 -10.41
N GLU A 221 -34.61 22.41 -11.38
CA GLU A 221 -33.78 22.29 -12.58
C GLU A 221 -32.29 22.20 -12.25
N ASN A 222 -31.79 23.07 -11.37
CA ASN A 222 -30.41 23.05 -10.89
C ASN A 222 -30.11 21.78 -10.09
N ALA A 223 -31.02 21.31 -9.26
CA ALA A 223 -30.86 20.08 -8.49
C ALA A 223 -30.69 18.85 -9.41
N VAL A 224 -31.52 18.74 -10.46
CA VAL A 224 -31.41 17.66 -11.43
C VAL A 224 -30.02 17.65 -12.11
N ILE A 225 -29.53 18.84 -12.51
CA ILE A 225 -28.21 18.98 -13.13
C ILE A 225 -27.09 18.56 -12.15
N VAL A 226 -27.13 19.05 -10.91
CA VAL A 226 -26.11 18.73 -9.90
C VAL A 226 -26.13 17.25 -9.55
N ILE A 227 -27.29 16.65 -9.34
CA ILE A 227 -27.41 15.22 -9.01
C ILE A 227 -26.88 14.35 -10.16
N SER A 228 -27.31 14.62 -11.39
CA SER A 228 -26.86 13.84 -12.55
C SER A 228 -25.35 13.97 -12.79
N SER A 229 -24.81 15.18 -12.67
CA SER A 229 -23.38 15.44 -12.80
C SER A 229 -22.57 14.77 -11.68
N SER A 230 -23.10 14.74 -10.45
CA SER A 230 -22.43 14.07 -9.32
C SER A 230 -22.36 12.56 -9.51
N VAL A 231 -23.42 11.93 -10.01
CA VAL A 231 -23.41 10.48 -10.29
C VAL A 231 -22.38 10.15 -11.38
N ILE A 232 -22.35 10.92 -12.47
CA ILE A 232 -21.36 10.74 -13.53
C ILE A 232 -19.94 10.97 -13.00
N GLY A 233 -19.74 12.02 -12.21
CA GLY A 233 -18.46 12.34 -11.60
C GLY A 233 -17.94 11.23 -10.67
N LEU A 234 -18.82 10.62 -9.87
CA LEU A 234 -18.47 9.47 -9.02
C LEU A 234 -18.01 8.28 -9.85
N ILE A 235 -18.75 7.93 -10.89
CA ILE A 235 -18.40 6.80 -11.77
C ILE A 235 -17.03 7.05 -12.43
N LEU A 236 -16.82 8.24 -12.99
CA LEU A 236 -15.55 8.60 -13.63
C LEU A 236 -14.39 8.62 -12.64
N SER A 237 -14.60 9.11 -11.42
CA SER A 237 -13.56 9.11 -10.38
C SER A 237 -13.16 7.69 -9.96
N MET A 238 -14.12 6.78 -9.84
CA MET A 238 -13.83 5.36 -9.55
C MET A 238 -13.01 4.71 -10.66
N ILE A 239 -13.37 4.96 -11.92
CA ILE A 239 -12.62 4.46 -13.08
C ILE A 239 -11.21 5.03 -13.09
N ALA A 240 -11.06 6.35 -12.89
CA ALA A 240 -9.76 7.00 -12.85
C ALA A 240 -8.87 6.48 -11.72
N ALA A 241 -9.43 6.29 -10.52
CA ALA A 241 -8.72 5.73 -9.39
C ALA A 241 -8.21 4.30 -9.70
N ARG A 242 -9.06 3.45 -10.28
CA ARG A 242 -8.66 2.10 -10.70
C ARG A 242 -7.55 2.11 -11.74
N LEU A 243 -7.63 3.01 -12.73
CA LEU A 243 -6.60 3.15 -13.76
C LEU A 243 -5.27 3.60 -13.15
N ILE A 244 -5.29 4.57 -12.25
CA ILE A 244 -4.07 5.04 -11.56
C ILE A 244 -3.46 3.92 -10.75
N CYS A 245 -4.25 3.20 -9.93
CA CYS A 245 -3.77 2.06 -9.16
C CYS A 245 -3.16 0.99 -10.06
N PHE A 246 -3.82 0.65 -11.18
CA PHE A 246 -3.30 -0.31 -12.14
C PHE A 246 -1.95 0.12 -12.77
N ILE A 247 -1.82 1.41 -13.14
CA ILE A 247 -0.57 1.95 -13.70
C ILE A 247 0.55 1.91 -12.65
N VAL A 248 0.23 2.26 -11.39
CA VAL A 248 1.21 2.21 -10.30
C VAL A 248 1.61 0.76 -10.01
N GLU A 249 0.66 -0.16 -9.97
CA GLU A 249 0.93 -1.59 -9.81
C GLU A 249 1.84 -2.15 -10.90
N LEU A 250 1.59 -1.79 -12.18
CA LEU A 250 2.45 -2.18 -13.30
C LEU A 250 3.88 -1.64 -13.19
N ARG A 251 4.08 -0.46 -12.60
CA ARG A 251 5.40 0.16 -12.49
C ARG A 251 6.15 -0.22 -11.23
N THR A 252 5.45 -0.44 -10.14
CA THR A 252 6.05 -0.64 -8.81
C THR A 252 5.92 -2.06 -8.29
N GLY A 253 5.06 -2.88 -8.90
CA GLY A 253 4.71 -4.21 -8.39
C GLY A 253 3.95 -4.19 -7.05
N ILE A 254 3.54 -3.01 -6.57
CA ILE A 254 2.77 -2.88 -5.32
C ILE A 254 1.30 -3.05 -5.65
N SER A 255 0.67 -4.09 -5.11
CA SER A 255 -0.78 -4.29 -5.24
C SER A 255 -1.52 -3.45 -4.20
N PHE A 256 -2.50 -2.68 -4.65
CA PHE A 256 -3.35 -1.84 -3.79
C PHE A 256 -4.70 -2.50 -3.47
N PHE A 257 -5.00 -3.67 -4.04
CA PHE A 257 -6.27 -4.42 -3.83
C PHE A 257 -6.05 -5.93 -3.91
#